data_ab305c40f2457bbc0fdd6d229d24b9a3
#
_entry.id   ab305c40f2457bbc0fdd6d229d24b9a3
#
_cell.length_a   1.000
_cell.length_b   1.000
_cell.length_c   1.000
_cell.angle_alpha   90.00
_cell.angle_beta   90.00
_cell.angle_gamma   90.00
#
_symmetry.space_group_name_H-M   'P 1'
#
loop_
_entity.id
_entity.type
_entity.pdbx_description
1 polymer ?
#
loop_
_entity_poly.entity_id
_entity_poly.type
_entity_poly.pdbx_seq_one_letter_code
_entity_poly.pdbx_strand_id
1 'polypeptide(L)'
;MKLNKTLSFWDVFAIALGQVIGSGVLVLIGIGIGFTAYAVPFAIILSAIFSIIKQLPVVFMGSAMPATGGLYVYCKRVLGPKVGFFFLSLLLVTHILIALFALGFAEYAIALLPQLNAKYVGLGILFTFYTVNLLGIHQAAAIQKVMIALLLFGLSSLIFFGILEVDYSNFTDQEKLFPDGWYGFGMACVLMSFATGGAYYVSELGGEMKNPHHDLPRAIIYSTLLAAFFIATVSIVAVGV
;
A
#
# COMPACT_ATOMS: atom_id res chain seq x y z
N MET A 1 18.22 -18.90 16.53
CA MET A 1 18.19 -17.56 17.15
C MET A 1 16.75 -17.23 17.47
N LYS A 2 16.40 -16.98 18.74
CA LYS A 2 15.05 -16.51 19.08
C LYS A 2 14.99 -15.01 18.78
N LEU A 3 14.15 -14.61 17.85
CA LEU A 3 13.90 -13.20 17.55
C LEU A 3 13.19 -12.54 18.75
N ASN A 4 13.54 -11.31 19.04
CA ASN A 4 12.86 -10.53 20.08
C ASN A 4 11.50 -10.07 19.55
N LYS A 5 10.42 -10.48 20.21
CA LYS A 5 9.06 -10.07 19.90
C LYS A 5 8.83 -8.64 20.39
N THR A 6 9.11 -7.66 19.56
CA THR A 6 9.06 -6.24 19.92
C THR A 6 7.88 -5.49 19.31
N LEU A 7 7.38 -5.94 18.16
CA LEU A 7 6.35 -5.22 17.41
C LEU A 7 4.96 -5.37 18.07
N SER A 8 4.36 -4.22 18.35
CA SER A 8 2.96 -4.10 18.80
C SER A 8 2.01 -4.04 17.59
N PHE A 9 0.70 -4.15 17.86
CA PHE A 9 -0.33 -3.99 16.82
C PHE A 9 -0.15 -2.69 16.03
N TRP A 10 0.08 -1.56 16.69
CA TRP A 10 0.23 -0.26 16.01
C TRP A 10 1.48 -0.15 15.13
N ASP A 11 2.55 -0.85 15.49
CA ASP A 11 3.75 -0.93 14.64
C ASP A 11 3.44 -1.69 13.36
N VAL A 12 2.81 -2.85 13.48
CA VAL A 12 2.43 -3.71 12.36
C VAL A 12 1.38 -3.04 11.47
N PHE A 13 0.38 -2.39 12.07
CA PHE A 13 -0.65 -1.65 11.37
C PHE A 13 -0.08 -0.49 10.54
N ALA A 14 0.83 0.30 11.12
CA ALA A 14 1.47 1.39 10.41
C ALA A 14 2.34 0.89 9.24
N ILE A 15 3.06 -0.21 9.44
CA ILE A 15 3.84 -0.84 8.35
C ILE A 15 2.89 -1.34 7.26
N ALA A 16 1.81 -2.05 7.62
CA ALA A 16 0.82 -2.55 6.68
C ALA A 16 0.16 -1.42 5.88
N LEU A 17 -0.22 -0.33 6.55
CA LEU A 17 -0.83 0.83 5.92
C LEU A 17 0.13 1.53 4.95
N GLY A 18 1.41 1.66 5.33
CA GLY A 18 2.44 2.22 4.46
C GLY A 18 2.79 1.34 3.26
N GLN A 19 2.55 0.04 3.33
CA GLN A 19 2.67 -0.86 2.17
C GLN A 19 1.52 -0.67 1.17
N VAL A 20 0.37 -0.20 1.60
CA VAL A 20 -0.78 0.07 0.74
C VAL A 20 -0.75 1.49 0.20
N ILE A 21 -0.63 2.50 1.10
CA ILE A 21 -0.64 3.91 0.69
C ILE A 21 0.79 4.36 0.41
N GLY A 22 1.15 4.40 -0.85
CA GLY A 22 2.45 4.91 -1.34
C GLY A 22 2.27 5.91 -2.47
N SER A 23 3.38 6.45 -2.98
CA SER A 23 3.38 7.41 -4.10
C SER A 23 2.67 6.87 -5.36
N GLY A 24 2.76 5.56 -5.60
CA GLY A 24 2.08 4.89 -6.71
C GLY A 24 0.56 4.99 -6.68
N VAL A 25 -0.04 5.12 -5.49
CA VAL A 25 -1.50 5.21 -5.36
C VAL A 25 -2.05 6.46 -6.05
N LEU A 26 -1.43 7.61 -5.85
CA LEU A 26 -1.87 8.87 -6.47
C LEU A 26 -1.75 8.82 -7.99
N VAL A 27 -0.68 8.24 -8.50
CA VAL A 27 -0.48 8.03 -9.96
C VAL A 27 -1.54 7.07 -10.49
N LEU A 28 -1.81 5.97 -9.79
CA LEU A 28 -2.80 4.97 -10.21
C LEU A 28 -4.23 5.51 -10.21
N ILE A 29 -4.57 6.44 -9.29
CA ILE A 29 -5.86 7.16 -9.32
C ILE A 29 -6.00 7.90 -10.65
N GLY A 30 -4.99 8.67 -11.07
CA GLY A 30 -5.01 9.38 -12.35
C GLY A 30 -5.21 8.46 -13.56
N ILE A 31 -4.52 7.31 -13.59
CA ILE A 31 -4.71 6.31 -14.65
C ILE A 31 -6.13 5.69 -14.57
N GLY A 32 -6.62 5.41 -13.36
CA GLY A 32 -7.97 4.89 -13.14
C GLY A 32 -9.06 5.84 -13.62
N ILE A 33 -8.87 7.14 -13.42
CA ILE A 33 -9.75 8.20 -13.97
C ILE A 33 -9.80 8.09 -15.50
N GLY A 34 -8.66 7.84 -16.16
CA GLY A 34 -8.60 7.63 -17.61
C GLY A 34 -9.44 6.45 -18.12
N PHE A 35 -9.70 5.42 -17.29
CA PHE A 35 -10.52 4.26 -17.66
C PHE A 35 -12.01 4.42 -17.37
N THR A 36 -12.38 5.12 -16.30
CA THR A 36 -13.79 5.11 -15.85
C THR A 36 -14.27 6.46 -15.29
N ALA A 37 -13.47 7.53 -15.45
CA ALA A 37 -13.79 8.88 -15.01
C ALA A 37 -14.36 8.91 -13.56
N TYR A 38 -15.61 9.37 -13.39
CA TYR A 38 -16.22 9.57 -12.07
C TYR A 38 -16.54 8.27 -11.31
N ALA A 39 -16.47 7.08 -11.93
CA ALA A 39 -16.69 5.82 -11.23
C ALA A 39 -15.43 5.25 -10.54
N VAL A 40 -14.26 5.90 -10.60
CA VAL A 40 -13.03 5.47 -9.91
C VAL A 40 -13.22 5.20 -8.42
N PRO A 41 -13.92 6.03 -7.62
CA PRO A 41 -14.15 5.74 -6.20
C PRO A 41 -14.85 4.39 -5.96
N PHE A 42 -15.83 4.06 -6.81
CA PHE A 42 -16.53 2.77 -6.73
C PHE A 42 -15.63 1.60 -7.13
N ALA A 43 -14.79 1.80 -8.15
CA ALA A 43 -13.77 0.82 -8.54
C ALA A 43 -12.78 0.55 -7.40
N ILE A 44 -12.37 1.56 -6.64
CA ILE A 44 -11.48 1.43 -5.48
C ILE A 44 -12.15 0.62 -4.37
N ILE A 45 -13.41 0.91 -4.04
CA ILE A 45 -14.15 0.18 -2.99
C ILE A 45 -14.29 -1.29 -3.38
N LEU A 46 -14.70 -1.57 -4.61
CA LEU A 46 -14.84 -2.95 -5.11
C LEU A 46 -13.48 -3.67 -5.10
N SER A 47 -12.43 -2.99 -5.53
CA SER A 47 -11.07 -3.52 -5.54
C SER A 47 -10.52 -3.81 -4.15
N ALA A 48 -10.89 -3.01 -3.14
CA ALA A 48 -10.52 -3.26 -1.75
C ALA A 48 -11.16 -4.55 -1.22
N ILE A 49 -12.41 -4.81 -1.58
CA ILE A 49 -13.10 -6.06 -1.23
C ILE A 49 -12.36 -7.26 -1.84
N PHE A 50 -12.05 -7.19 -3.14
CA PHE A 50 -11.27 -8.25 -3.81
C PHE A 50 -9.88 -8.39 -3.21
N SER A 51 -9.22 -7.28 -2.83
CA SER A 51 -7.91 -7.32 -2.18
C SER A 51 -7.96 -8.01 -0.83
N ILE A 52 -9.00 -7.77 -0.02
CA ILE A 52 -9.19 -8.47 1.25
C ILE A 52 -9.38 -9.97 1.00
N ILE A 53 -10.25 -10.36 0.08
CA ILE A 53 -10.49 -11.77 -0.26
C ILE A 53 -9.19 -12.44 -0.71
N LYS A 54 -8.44 -11.81 -1.59
CA LYS A 54 -7.14 -12.28 -2.09
C LYS A 54 -6.10 -12.47 -0.97
N GLN A 55 -6.16 -11.67 0.08
CA GLN A 55 -5.23 -11.70 1.21
C GLN A 55 -5.62 -12.74 2.28
N LEU A 56 -6.86 -13.25 2.30
CA LEU A 56 -7.33 -14.21 3.30
C LEU A 56 -6.41 -15.43 3.47
N PRO A 57 -5.89 -16.08 2.42
CA PRO A 57 -4.97 -17.21 2.59
C PRO A 57 -3.72 -16.84 3.41
N VAL A 58 -3.16 -15.64 3.20
CA VAL A 58 -2.01 -15.14 3.94
C VAL A 58 -2.39 -14.83 5.38
N VAL A 59 -3.56 -14.25 5.59
CA VAL A 59 -4.13 -13.96 6.93
C VAL A 59 -4.26 -15.25 7.73
N PHE A 60 -4.86 -16.30 7.15
CA PHE A 60 -5.03 -17.59 7.82
C PHE A 60 -3.71 -18.29 8.10
N MET A 61 -2.81 -18.37 7.09
CA MET A 61 -1.52 -19.00 7.27
C MET A 61 -0.65 -18.23 8.26
N GLY A 62 -0.64 -16.90 8.19
CA GLY A 62 0.12 -16.05 9.10
C GLY A 62 -0.38 -16.11 10.54
N SER A 63 -1.68 -16.26 10.72
CA SER A 63 -2.29 -16.47 12.04
C SER A 63 -1.99 -17.87 12.58
N ALA A 64 -2.08 -18.92 11.75
CA ALA A 64 -1.86 -20.30 12.18
C ALA A 64 -0.38 -20.64 12.41
N MET A 65 0.52 -20.09 11.63
CA MET A 65 1.96 -20.38 11.67
C MET A 65 2.83 -19.13 11.49
N PRO A 66 2.81 -18.20 12.47
CA PRO A 66 3.59 -16.98 12.39
C PRO A 66 5.07 -17.29 12.21
N ALA A 67 5.69 -16.69 11.20
CA ALA A 67 7.09 -16.91 10.89
C ALA A 67 7.71 -15.65 10.29
N THR A 68 9.02 -15.47 10.49
CA THR A 68 9.78 -14.48 9.72
C THR A 68 10.03 -15.03 8.32
N GLY A 69 9.85 -14.18 7.30
CA GLY A 69 9.88 -14.60 5.91
C GLY A 69 8.51 -15.08 5.36
N GLY A 70 7.44 -14.88 6.12
CA GLY A 70 6.01 -14.97 5.78
C GLY A 70 5.68 -15.84 4.57
N LEU A 71 5.37 -15.20 3.45
CA LEU A 71 4.94 -15.86 2.22
C LEU A 71 5.89 -16.95 1.71
N TYR A 72 7.20 -16.72 1.77
CA TYR A 72 8.18 -17.74 1.39
C TYR A 72 8.03 -19.01 2.26
N VAL A 73 7.91 -18.81 3.58
CA VAL A 73 7.78 -19.93 4.53
C VAL A 73 6.46 -20.67 4.31
N TYR A 74 5.38 -19.94 4.05
CA TYR A 74 4.07 -20.54 3.77
C TYR A 74 4.08 -21.34 2.48
N CYS A 75 4.59 -20.77 1.38
CA CYS A 75 4.73 -21.48 0.11
C CYS A 75 5.60 -22.73 0.25
N LYS A 76 6.74 -22.62 0.94
CA LYS A 76 7.64 -23.76 1.17
C LYS A 76 6.98 -24.89 1.97
N ARG A 77 6.20 -24.54 3.00
CA ARG A 77 5.54 -25.53 3.88
C ARG A 77 4.36 -26.22 3.20
N VAL A 78 3.56 -25.48 2.46
CA VAL A 78 2.29 -25.98 1.87
C VAL A 78 2.52 -26.57 0.49
N LEU A 79 3.33 -25.94 -0.36
CA LEU A 79 3.53 -26.29 -1.76
C LEU A 79 4.89 -26.97 -2.04
N GLY A 80 5.74 -27.03 -1.02
CA GLY A 80 7.05 -27.68 -1.10
C GLY A 80 8.20 -26.73 -1.45
N PRO A 81 9.46 -27.21 -1.28
CA PRO A 81 10.65 -26.38 -1.36
C PRO A 81 10.91 -25.77 -2.74
N LYS A 82 10.53 -26.46 -3.83
CA LYS A 82 10.73 -25.97 -5.20
C LYS A 82 9.86 -24.74 -5.48
N VAL A 83 8.58 -24.77 -5.06
CA VAL A 83 7.64 -23.65 -5.22
C VAL A 83 8.06 -22.49 -4.30
N GLY A 84 8.50 -22.79 -3.06
CA GLY A 84 9.04 -21.77 -2.16
C GLY A 84 10.27 -21.05 -2.77
N PHE A 85 11.19 -21.78 -3.39
CA PHE A 85 12.36 -21.18 -4.05
C PHE A 85 11.96 -20.30 -5.24
N PHE A 86 11.04 -20.78 -6.08
CA PHE A 86 10.52 -19.98 -7.20
C PHE A 86 9.87 -18.68 -6.71
N PHE A 87 9.06 -18.76 -5.65
CA PHE A 87 8.44 -17.59 -5.03
C PHE A 87 9.49 -16.60 -4.48
N LEU A 88 10.54 -17.11 -3.81
CA LEU A 88 11.64 -16.27 -3.34
C LEU A 88 12.34 -15.54 -4.48
N SER A 89 12.55 -16.21 -5.61
CA SER A 89 13.15 -15.60 -6.80
C SER A 89 12.31 -14.46 -7.34
N LEU A 90 10.98 -14.62 -7.38
CA LEU A 90 10.06 -13.54 -7.77
C LEU A 90 10.10 -12.38 -6.77
N LEU A 91 10.14 -12.66 -5.46
CA LEU A 91 10.29 -11.62 -4.44
C LEU A 91 11.56 -10.80 -4.64
N LEU A 92 12.70 -11.42 -4.92
CA LEU A 92 13.96 -10.71 -5.18
C LEU A 92 13.84 -9.76 -6.38
N VAL A 93 13.14 -10.20 -7.44
CA VAL A 93 12.88 -9.34 -8.61
C VAL A 93 11.99 -8.14 -8.22
N THR A 94 10.99 -8.33 -7.38
CA THR A 94 10.12 -7.22 -6.93
C THR A 94 10.86 -6.19 -6.09
N HIS A 95 11.96 -6.54 -5.42
CA HIS A 95 12.77 -5.58 -4.66
C HIS A 95 13.46 -4.52 -5.53
N ILE A 96 13.58 -4.74 -6.83
CA ILE A 96 14.05 -3.72 -7.78
C ILE A 96 13.13 -2.48 -7.75
N LEU A 97 11.84 -2.66 -7.42
CA LEU A 97 10.88 -1.56 -7.28
C LEU A 97 11.25 -0.56 -6.18
N ILE A 98 12.09 -0.93 -5.21
CA ILE A 98 12.59 0.00 -4.18
C ILE A 98 13.33 1.18 -4.83
N ALA A 99 14.12 0.91 -5.87
CA ALA A 99 14.80 1.97 -6.61
C ALA A 99 13.80 2.91 -7.34
N LEU A 100 12.70 2.34 -7.88
CA LEU A 100 11.63 3.12 -8.51
C LEU A 100 10.94 4.04 -7.50
N PHE A 101 10.67 3.55 -6.29
CA PHE A 101 10.08 4.38 -5.22
C PHE A 101 11.01 5.50 -4.78
N ALA A 102 12.33 5.24 -4.72
CA ALA A 102 13.31 6.27 -4.40
C ALA A 102 13.39 7.36 -5.47
N LEU A 103 13.29 6.98 -6.76
CA LEU A 103 13.23 7.93 -7.86
C LEU A 103 11.92 8.73 -7.83
N GLY A 104 10.78 8.08 -7.58
CA GLY A 104 9.50 8.79 -7.41
C GLY A 104 9.55 9.82 -6.28
N PHE A 105 10.15 9.49 -5.14
CA PHE A 105 10.39 10.47 -4.07
C PHE A 105 11.25 11.63 -4.56
N ALA A 106 12.32 11.33 -5.32
CA ALA A 106 13.23 12.35 -5.83
C ALA A 106 12.53 13.31 -6.81
N GLU A 107 11.61 12.83 -7.64
CA GLU A 107 10.80 13.68 -8.53
C GLU A 107 9.95 14.68 -7.76
N TYR A 108 9.26 14.25 -6.69
CA TYR A 108 8.52 15.17 -5.82
C TYR A 108 9.44 16.16 -5.11
N ALA A 109 10.61 15.72 -4.64
CA ALA A 109 11.58 16.60 -3.98
C ALA A 109 12.10 17.70 -4.93
N ILE A 110 12.35 17.37 -6.20
CA ILE A 110 12.79 18.32 -7.22
C ILE A 110 11.68 19.31 -7.57
N ALA A 111 10.43 18.85 -7.63
CA ALA A 111 9.30 19.75 -7.85
C ALA A 111 9.22 20.86 -6.79
N LEU A 112 9.62 20.58 -5.55
CA LEU A 112 9.71 21.57 -4.46
C LEU A 112 11.04 22.35 -4.45
N LEU A 113 12.15 21.71 -4.81
CA LEU A 113 13.51 22.23 -4.77
C LEU A 113 14.23 21.96 -6.10
N PRO A 114 14.00 22.76 -7.15
CA PRO A 114 14.48 22.49 -8.51
C PRO A 114 16.02 22.46 -8.68
N GLN A 115 16.76 22.99 -7.70
CA GLN A 115 18.23 22.97 -7.69
C GLN A 115 18.81 21.59 -7.33
N LEU A 116 17.99 20.65 -6.85
CA LEU A 116 18.44 19.30 -6.50
C LEU A 116 18.53 18.41 -7.73
N ASN A 117 19.44 17.43 -7.66
CA ASN A 117 19.55 16.40 -8.70
C ASN A 117 18.85 15.11 -8.26
N ALA A 118 17.90 14.62 -9.07
CA ALA A 118 17.09 13.43 -8.79
C ALA A 118 17.93 12.22 -8.37
N LYS A 119 19.02 11.98 -9.07
CA LYS A 119 19.91 10.84 -8.80
C LYS A 119 20.49 10.88 -7.39
N TYR A 120 20.99 12.05 -6.97
CA TYR A 120 21.58 12.18 -5.63
C TYR A 120 20.53 12.16 -4.54
N VAL A 121 19.35 12.74 -4.78
CA VAL A 121 18.22 12.66 -3.84
C VAL A 121 17.75 11.22 -3.68
N GLY A 122 17.56 10.49 -4.79
CA GLY A 122 17.17 9.08 -4.77
C GLY A 122 18.20 8.19 -4.04
N LEU A 123 19.49 8.37 -4.32
CA LEU A 123 20.55 7.64 -3.62
C LEU A 123 20.60 8.01 -2.13
N GLY A 124 20.42 9.28 -1.79
CA GLY A 124 20.40 9.77 -0.41
C GLY A 124 19.28 9.15 0.40
N ILE A 125 18.06 9.09 -0.14
CA ILE A 125 16.92 8.49 0.56
C ILE A 125 17.08 6.97 0.73
N LEU A 126 17.60 6.28 -0.29
CA LEU A 126 17.92 4.85 -0.18
C LEU A 126 18.95 4.58 0.92
N PHE A 127 20.02 5.36 0.96
CA PHE A 127 21.05 5.22 1.98
C PHE A 127 20.51 5.51 3.38
N THR A 128 19.68 6.55 3.51
CA THR A 128 19.02 6.91 4.78
C THR A 128 18.17 5.75 5.31
N PHE A 129 17.26 5.21 4.48
CA PHE A 129 16.42 4.10 4.92
C PHE A 129 17.18 2.79 5.10
N TYR A 130 18.24 2.55 4.32
CA TYR A 130 19.15 1.44 4.58
C TYR A 130 19.77 1.54 5.97
N THR A 131 20.29 2.70 6.33
CA THR A 131 20.87 2.95 7.65
C THR A 131 19.84 2.78 8.77
N VAL A 132 18.61 3.29 8.58
CA VAL A 132 17.52 3.09 9.54
C VAL A 132 17.21 1.60 9.75
N ASN A 133 17.20 0.82 8.68
CA ASN A 133 16.99 -0.63 8.79
C ASN A 133 18.11 -1.35 9.56
N LEU A 134 19.35 -0.89 9.43
CA LEU A 134 20.48 -1.43 10.22
C LEU A 134 20.35 -1.17 11.73
N LEU A 135 19.61 -0.10 12.13
CA LEU A 135 19.33 0.19 13.54
C LEU A 135 18.31 -0.76 14.17
N GLY A 136 17.62 -1.53 13.34
CA GLY A 136 16.67 -2.56 13.74
C GLY A 136 15.21 -2.23 13.49
N ILE A 137 14.36 -3.26 13.52
CA ILE A 137 12.95 -3.20 13.13
C ILE A 137 12.13 -2.24 14.00
N HIS A 138 12.47 -2.08 15.27
CA HIS A 138 11.73 -1.19 16.18
C HIS A 138 11.88 0.27 15.78
N GLN A 139 13.10 0.70 15.43
CA GLN A 139 13.39 2.06 14.94
C GLN A 139 12.74 2.31 13.59
N ALA A 140 12.84 1.34 12.67
CA ALA A 140 12.17 1.42 11.38
C ALA A 140 10.64 1.57 11.54
N ALA A 141 10.02 0.78 12.43
CA ALA A 141 8.60 0.88 12.74
C ALA A 141 8.21 2.23 13.38
N ALA A 142 9.06 2.81 14.24
CA ALA A 142 8.82 4.11 14.83
C ALA A 142 8.81 5.23 13.77
N ILE A 143 9.79 5.22 12.87
CA ILE A 143 9.85 6.17 11.73
C ILE A 143 8.65 5.98 10.82
N GLN A 144 8.30 4.73 10.51
CA GLN A 144 7.13 4.41 9.69
C GLN A 144 5.83 4.99 10.28
N LYS A 145 5.63 4.91 11.60
CA LYS A 145 4.46 5.52 12.26
C LYS A 145 4.40 7.04 12.06
N VAL A 146 5.51 7.72 12.19
CA VAL A 146 5.58 9.17 11.97
C VAL A 146 5.26 9.50 10.51
N MET A 147 5.85 8.77 9.56
CA MET A 147 5.61 8.98 8.13
C MET A 147 4.13 8.75 7.78
N ILE A 148 3.51 7.70 8.30
CA ILE A 148 2.08 7.42 8.08
C ILE A 148 1.21 8.52 8.71
N ALA A 149 1.53 8.99 9.91
CA ALA A 149 0.78 10.08 10.53
C ALA A 149 0.83 11.36 9.68
N LEU A 150 2.01 11.73 9.16
CA LEU A 150 2.17 12.87 8.26
C LEU A 150 1.42 12.67 6.93
N LEU A 151 1.48 11.47 6.37
CA LEU A 151 0.76 11.12 5.14
C LEU A 151 -0.75 11.26 5.33
N LEU A 152 -1.30 10.66 6.39
CA LEU A 152 -2.73 10.74 6.70
C LEU A 152 -3.16 12.18 6.99
N PHE A 153 -2.33 12.96 7.66
CA PHE A 153 -2.60 14.38 7.87
C PHE A 153 -2.67 15.14 6.54
N GLY A 154 -1.71 14.92 5.63
CA GLY A 154 -1.71 15.53 4.30
C GLY A 154 -2.94 15.13 3.47
N LEU A 155 -3.28 13.83 3.43
CA LEU A 155 -4.46 13.34 2.73
C LEU A 155 -5.77 13.88 3.35
N SER A 156 -5.84 13.94 4.68
CA SER A 156 -7.01 14.51 5.38
C SER A 156 -7.18 16.00 5.07
N SER A 157 -6.08 16.76 5.00
CA SER A 157 -6.11 18.17 4.62
C SER A 157 -6.61 18.35 3.18
N LEU A 158 -6.09 17.55 2.25
CA LEU A 158 -6.55 17.57 0.85
C LEU A 158 -8.03 17.26 0.75
N ILE A 159 -8.51 16.24 1.46
CA ILE A 159 -9.92 15.86 1.49
C ILE A 159 -10.75 17.00 2.09
N PHE A 160 -10.32 17.55 3.24
CA PHE A 160 -11.09 18.59 3.96
C PHE A 160 -11.31 19.85 3.13
N PHE A 161 -10.29 20.31 2.43
CA PHE A 161 -10.42 21.50 1.58
C PHE A 161 -11.07 21.19 0.23
N GLY A 162 -10.76 20.04 -0.38
CA GLY A 162 -11.25 19.71 -1.71
C GLY A 162 -12.70 19.24 -1.73
N ILE A 163 -13.21 18.55 -0.69
CA ILE A 163 -14.56 17.98 -0.69
C ILE A 163 -15.67 19.03 -0.77
N LEU A 164 -15.39 20.26 -0.36
CA LEU A 164 -16.34 21.39 -0.42
C LEU A 164 -16.47 21.96 -1.83
N GLU A 165 -15.51 21.72 -2.71
CA GLU A 165 -15.48 22.21 -4.09
C GLU A 165 -15.93 21.17 -5.11
N VAL A 166 -16.25 19.95 -4.65
CA VAL A 166 -16.68 18.83 -5.50
C VAL A 166 -18.05 19.11 -6.14
N ASP A 167 -18.12 19.03 -7.47
CA ASP A 167 -19.39 19.01 -8.18
C ASP A 167 -19.99 17.59 -8.19
N TYR A 168 -20.89 17.36 -7.25
CA TYR A 168 -21.57 16.06 -7.10
C TYR A 168 -22.54 15.71 -8.23
N SER A 169 -22.93 16.67 -9.09
CA SER A 169 -23.84 16.42 -10.21
C SER A 169 -23.25 15.42 -11.21
N ASN A 170 -21.92 15.44 -11.37
CA ASN A 170 -21.20 14.55 -12.27
C ASN A 170 -21.27 13.06 -11.84
N PHE A 171 -21.50 12.78 -10.57
CA PHE A 171 -21.62 11.40 -10.03
C PHE A 171 -23.03 10.80 -10.23
N THR A 172 -23.98 11.56 -10.73
CA THR A 172 -25.35 11.08 -11.01
C THR A 172 -25.58 10.78 -12.49
N ASP A 173 -24.69 11.25 -13.36
CA ASP A 173 -24.77 11.07 -14.80
C ASP A 173 -24.09 9.75 -15.21
N GLN A 174 -24.87 8.81 -15.73
CA GLN A 174 -24.39 7.47 -16.08
C GLN A 174 -23.37 7.51 -17.24
N GLU A 175 -23.49 8.43 -18.19
CA GLU A 175 -22.54 8.55 -19.31
C GLU A 175 -21.18 9.06 -18.81
N LYS A 176 -21.19 9.99 -17.83
CA LYS A 176 -19.98 10.49 -17.21
C LYS A 176 -19.32 9.48 -16.27
N LEU A 177 -20.13 8.66 -15.57
CA LEU A 177 -19.62 7.62 -14.68
C LEU A 177 -18.85 6.53 -15.44
N PHE A 178 -19.39 6.13 -16.61
CA PHE A 178 -18.86 4.98 -17.36
C PHE A 178 -18.62 5.33 -18.82
N PRO A 179 -17.70 6.27 -19.14
CA PRO A 179 -17.47 6.70 -20.53
C PRO A 179 -17.03 5.53 -21.43
N ASP A 180 -16.22 4.61 -20.93
CA ASP A 180 -15.79 3.39 -21.62
C ASP A 180 -16.62 2.16 -21.22
N GLY A 181 -17.83 2.40 -20.66
CA GLY A 181 -18.75 1.35 -20.23
C GLY A 181 -18.19 0.47 -19.11
N TRP A 182 -18.75 -0.73 -18.99
CA TRP A 182 -18.35 -1.71 -17.98
C TRP A 182 -16.93 -2.27 -18.20
N TYR A 183 -16.41 -2.20 -19.41
CA TYR A 183 -15.05 -2.63 -19.70
C TYR A 183 -14.04 -1.69 -19.05
N GLY A 184 -14.19 -0.37 -19.22
CA GLY A 184 -13.34 0.63 -18.57
C GLY A 184 -13.39 0.54 -17.05
N PHE A 185 -14.61 0.38 -16.49
CA PHE A 185 -14.78 0.16 -15.04
C PHE A 185 -14.06 -1.12 -14.55
N GLY A 186 -14.18 -2.22 -15.28
CA GLY A 186 -13.47 -3.47 -14.98
C GLY A 186 -11.94 -3.30 -15.00
N MET A 187 -11.40 -2.57 -16.00
CA MET A 187 -9.97 -2.25 -16.07
C MET A 187 -9.53 -1.38 -14.90
N ALA A 188 -10.32 -0.37 -14.51
CA ALA A 188 -10.07 0.42 -13.32
C ALA A 188 -10.07 -0.44 -12.04
N CYS A 189 -11.01 -1.38 -11.90
CA CYS A 189 -11.01 -2.32 -10.76
C CYS A 189 -9.75 -3.18 -10.70
N VAL A 190 -9.28 -3.72 -11.81
CA VAL A 190 -8.04 -4.50 -11.87
C VAL A 190 -6.85 -3.64 -11.45
N LEU A 191 -6.72 -2.44 -12.00
CA LEU A 191 -5.66 -1.49 -11.66
C LEU A 191 -5.71 -1.12 -10.17
N MET A 192 -6.88 -0.77 -9.66
CA MET A 192 -7.07 -0.39 -8.24
C MET A 192 -6.86 -1.57 -7.29
N SER A 193 -7.01 -2.83 -7.74
CA SER A 193 -6.69 -4.00 -6.91
C SER A 193 -5.19 -4.15 -6.63
N PHE A 194 -4.34 -3.56 -7.45
CA PHE A 194 -2.92 -3.40 -7.18
C PHE A 194 -2.69 -2.28 -6.15
N ALA A 195 -3.36 -1.13 -6.32
CA ALA A 195 -3.26 0.01 -5.41
C ALA A 195 -3.74 -0.29 -3.98
N THR A 196 -4.78 -1.10 -3.83
CA THR A 196 -5.34 -1.50 -2.52
C THR A 196 -4.69 -2.77 -1.95
N GLY A 197 -3.73 -3.36 -2.66
CA GLY A 197 -2.95 -4.52 -2.21
C GLY A 197 -1.72 -4.12 -1.40
N GLY A 198 -0.98 -5.11 -0.90
CA GLY A 198 0.33 -4.88 -0.25
C GLY A 198 0.35 -5.11 1.26
N ALA A 199 -0.76 -4.90 1.97
CA ALA A 199 -0.81 -5.08 3.43
C ALA A 199 -0.31 -6.46 3.90
N TYR A 200 -0.48 -7.49 3.10
CA TYR A 200 -0.07 -8.86 3.41
C TYR A 200 1.45 -9.04 3.58
N TYR A 201 2.27 -8.13 3.08
CA TYR A 201 3.73 -8.19 3.28
C TYR A 201 4.14 -8.10 4.74
N VAL A 202 3.31 -7.54 5.64
CA VAL A 202 3.61 -7.57 7.08
C VAL A 202 3.63 -8.99 7.67
N SER A 203 3.12 -9.99 6.94
CA SER A 203 3.24 -11.39 7.34
C SER A 203 4.70 -11.87 7.43
N GLU A 204 5.62 -11.20 6.74
CA GLU A 204 7.06 -11.46 6.81
C GLU A 204 7.64 -11.16 8.20
N LEU A 205 6.97 -10.29 8.96
CA LEU A 205 7.36 -9.88 10.32
C LEU A 205 6.72 -10.73 11.42
N GLY A 206 6.00 -11.80 11.05
CA GLY A 206 5.23 -12.62 11.99
C GLY A 206 6.02 -13.15 13.19
N GLY A 207 7.33 -13.42 13.00
CA GLY A 207 8.23 -13.88 14.08
C GLY A 207 8.62 -12.79 15.09
N GLU A 208 8.45 -11.51 14.75
CA GLU A 208 8.85 -10.34 15.57
C GLU A 208 7.65 -9.67 16.26
N MET A 209 6.43 -10.13 15.98
CA MET A 209 5.19 -9.62 16.58
C MET A 209 4.99 -10.18 17.98
N LYS A 210 4.43 -9.36 18.88
CA LYS A 210 4.07 -9.78 20.24
C LYS A 210 2.92 -10.79 20.22
N ASN A 211 1.85 -10.50 19.48
CA ASN A 211 0.62 -11.32 19.39
C ASN A 211 0.26 -11.59 17.92
N PRO A 212 1.07 -12.33 17.15
CA PRO A 212 0.89 -12.47 15.70
C PRO A 212 -0.46 -13.07 15.31
N HIS A 213 -1.00 -14.02 16.09
CA HIS A 213 -2.30 -14.66 15.84
C HIS A 213 -3.47 -13.69 15.75
N HIS A 214 -3.44 -12.59 16.50
CA HIS A 214 -4.49 -11.58 16.55
C HIS A 214 -4.10 -10.31 15.77
N ASP A 215 -2.85 -9.88 15.91
CA ASP A 215 -2.41 -8.58 15.40
C ASP A 215 -2.24 -8.60 13.88
N LEU A 216 -1.76 -9.71 13.31
CA LEU A 216 -1.53 -9.82 11.88
C LEU A 216 -2.82 -9.75 11.05
N PRO A 217 -3.87 -10.57 11.34
CA PRO A 217 -5.14 -10.48 10.62
C PRO A 217 -5.77 -9.09 10.67
N ARG A 218 -5.80 -8.52 11.89
CA ARG A 218 -6.39 -7.20 12.11
C ARG A 218 -5.60 -6.10 11.39
N ALA A 219 -4.28 -6.15 11.44
CA ALA A 219 -3.43 -5.18 10.77
C ALA A 219 -3.65 -5.20 9.24
N ILE A 220 -3.71 -6.38 8.63
CA ILE A 220 -3.94 -6.52 7.18
C ILE A 220 -5.32 -5.98 6.80
N ILE A 221 -6.37 -6.41 7.49
CA ILE A 221 -7.75 -6.03 7.13
C ILE A 221 -7.98 -4.54 7.37
N TYR A 222 -7.64 -4.04 8.58
CA TYR A 222 -7.91 -2.64 8.91
C TYR A 222 -7.05 -1.66 8.13
N SER A 223 -5.80 -1.99 7.82
CA SER A 223 -4.97 -1.14 6.97
C SER A 223 -5.49 -1.08 5.54
N THR A 224 -5.97 -2.21 4.99
CA THR A 224 -6.58 -2.24 3.65
C THR A 224 -7.87 -1.42 3.61
N LEU A 225 -8.73 -1.54 4.63
CA LEU A 225 -9.99 -0.76 4.71
C LEU A 225 -9.72 0.73 4.88
N LEU A 226 -8.80 1.11 5.77
CA LEU A 226 -8.45 2.51 6.00
C LEU A 226 -7.81 3.12 4.75
N ALA A 227 -6.89 2.39 4.11
CA ALA A 227 -6.29 2.82 2.86
C ALA A 227 -7.34 3.03 1.77
N ALA A 228 -8.23 2.05 1.58
CA ALA A 228 -9.31 2.15 0.60
C ALA A 228 -10.22 3.37 0.85
N PHE A 229 -10.53 3.65 2.11
CA PHE A 229 -11.30 4.85 2.49
C PHE A 229 -10.60 6.13 2.05
N PHE A 230 -9.31 6.30 2.39
CA PHE A 230 -8.56 7.49 1.99
C PHE A 230 -8.40 7.59 0.48
N ILE A 231 -8.06 6.49 -0.19
CA ILE A 231 -7.84 6.45 -1.64
C ILE A 231 -9.14 6.78 -2.38
N ALA A 232 -10.28 6.20 -1.95
CA ALA A 232 -11.58 6.47 -2.55
C ALA A 232 -12.01 7.93 -2.33
N THR A 233 -11.83 8.48 -1.12
CA THR A 233 -12.20 9.86 -0.82
C THR A 233 -11.32 10.86 -1.56
N VAL A 234 -10.00 10.60 -1.64
CA VAL A 234 -9.08 11.41 -2.46
C VAL A 234 -9.49 11.36 -3.94
N SER A 235 -9.89 10.19 -4.43
CA SER A 235 -10.33 10.08 -5.82
C SER A 235 -11.62 10.84 -6.10
N ILE A 236 -12.55 10.93 -5.14
CA ILE A 236 -13.76 11.78 -5.26
C ILE A 236 -13.34 13.24 -5.45
N VAL A 237 -12.41 13.72 -4.63
CA VAL A 237 -11.89 15.09 -4.74
C VAL A 237 -11.17 15.28 -6.08
N ALA A 238 -10.30 14.35 -6.47
CA ALA A 238 -9.49 14.47 -7.68
C ALA A 238 -10.33 14.47 -8.99
N VAL A 239 -11.51 13.87 -8.97
CA VAL A 239 -12.41 13.82 -10.15
C VAL A 239 -13.45 14.93 -10.11
N GLY A 240 -13.83 15.38 -8.91
CA GLY A 240 -14.97 16.28 -8.73
C GLY A 240 -14.61 17.76 -8.70
N VAL A 241 -13.33 18.11 -8.52
CA VAL A 241 -12.80 19.48 -8.59
C VAL A 241 -12.26 19.75 -9.99
#